data_ce9b1426c9c2f847a3cde163e8083575
#
_entry.id   ce9b1426c9c2f847a3cde163e8083575
#
_cell.length_a   1.000
_cell.length_b   1.000
_cell.length_c   1.000
_cell.angle_alpha   90.00
_cell.angle_beta   90.00
_cell.angle_gamma   90.00
#
_symmetry.space_group_name_H-M   'P 1'
#
loop_
_entity.id
_entity.type
_entity.pdbx_description
1 polymer ?
#
loop_
_entity_poly.entity_id
_entity_poly.type
_entity_poly.pdbx_seq_one_letter_code
_entity_poly.pdbx_strand_id
1 'polypeptide(L)'
;MWANHNVYRARNGWHCYLGEPSLHWRFKVMSTQINLPEGAPEEVVTNALVRDVDLTPFGHKGSLALITLDNGLDHTRPNTFGPQSLDALNNAITDAIGRTPAAIAIIGKPFIFAAGADLSALSFLSKREQSLAIGKLGHDVFRRLDECGVPTFAFINGLALGGGLEVGLHCNYRTLASTAFTGLPEVFLGLVPGWGGATILPKLIGPERAVQVIMLNALNNNTMMKAKDALSLGVVDAVYEPADFLERSVAFAASVLSGKNKIERKDYSNDPAWESALATGKAASLKKYGGAEIASPMRALELIAAARTNSRGAGFDAEDQALADLTMSDPLRASLYAFNLIQKKRKKVEGAPKAA
;
A
#
# COMPACT_ATOMS: atom_id res chain seq x y z
N MET A 1 -38.55 -10.08 26.04
CA MET A 1 -37.26 -10.80 26.09
C MET A 1 -36.31 -10.00 25.19
N TRP A 2 -35.39 -9.30 25.80
CA TRP A 2 -34.45 -8.39 25.10
C TRP A 2 -33.17 -9.15 24.82
N ALA A 3 -32.81 -9.29 23.54
CA ALA A 3 -31.54 -9.88 23.14
C ALA A 3 -30.45 -8.80 23.27
N ASN A 4 -29.44 -9.10 24.06
CA ASN A 4 -28.25 -8.27 24.27
C ASN A 4 -27.42 -8.17 22.98
N HIS A 5 -27.36 -6.99 22.41
CA HIS A 5 -26.40 -6.67 21.32
C HIS A 5 -25.10 -6.21 21.98
N ASN A 6 -24.06 -7.04 21.91
CA ASN A 6 -22.72 -6.65 22.29
C ASN A 6 -22.15 -5.69 21.23
N VAL A 7 -22.18 -4.41 21.55
CA VAL A 7 -21.51 -3.36 20.77
C VAL A 7 -20.12 -3.16 21.37
N TYR A 8 -19.09 -3.64 20.71
CA TYR A 8 -17.72 -3.23 21.00
C TYR A 8 -17.47 -1.84 20.40
N ARG A 9 -17.42 -0.84 21.26
CA ARG A 9 -17.09 0.54 20.89
C ARG A 9 -15.59 0.67 20.79
N ALA A 10 -15.04 0.57 19.56
CA ALA A 10 -13.68 1.03 19.30
C ALA A 10 -13.63 2.55 19.54
N ARG A 11 -12.70 3.03 20.36
CA ARG A 11 -12.61 4.43 20.83
C ARG A 11 -12.26 5.46 19.74
N ASN A 12 -12.25 5.08 18.48
CA ASN A 12 -11.86 5.94 17.35
C ASN A 12 -12.98 6.17 16.34
N GLY A 13 -14.24 6.19 16.77
CA GLY A 13 -15.35 6.63 15.93
C GLY A 13 -15.79 5.66 14.82
N TRP A 14 -15.25 4.46 14.76
CA TRP A 14 -15.60 3.44 13.78
C TRP A 14 -16.67 2.53 14.36
N HIS A 15 -17.85 2.53 13.76
CA HIS A 15 -18.93 1.62 14.11
C HIS A 15 -18.77 0.35 13.29
N CYS A 16 -18.27 -0.74 13.89
CA CYS A 16 -18.44 -2.08 13.35
C CYS A 16 -19.85 -2.55 13.68
N TYR A 17 -20.72 -2.66 12.71
CA TYR A 17 -21.97 -3.40 12.83
C TYR A 17 -21.65 -4.89 12.73
N LEU A 18 -21.71 -5.60 13.83
CA LEU A 18 -21.77 -7.06 13.82
C LEU A 18 -23.21 -7.44 13.42
N GLY A 19 -23.44 -7.55 12.11
CA GLY A 19 -24.61 -8.22 11.55
C GLY A 19 -24.47 -9.74 11.73
N GLU A 20 -25.61 -10.43 11.80
CA GLU A 20 -25.77 -11.85 12.09
C GLU A 20 -24.82 -12.80 11.31
N PRO A 21 -24.45 -13.98 11.87
CA PRO A 21 -23.44 -14.89 11.30
C PRO A 21 -23.89 -15.68 10.06
N SER A 22 -24.84 -15.20 9.27
CA SER A 22 -25.38 -15.91 8.10
C SER A 22 -25.24 -15.19 6.76
N LEU A 23 -24.51 -14.08 6.66
CA LEU A 23 -24.16 -13.52 5.36
C LEU A 23 -22.80 -14.06 4.91
N HIS A 24 -22.84 -15.15 4.15
CA HIS A 24 -21.80 -15.48 3.20
C HIS A 24 -21.69 -14.31 2.20
N TRP A 25 -20.88 -13.30 2.52
CA TRP A 25 -20.42 -12.33 1.56
C TRP A 25 -19.59 -13.12 0.53
N ARG A 26 -20.30 -13.71 -0.46
CA ARG A 26 -19.65 -14.04 -1.71
C ARG A 26 -19.27 -12.70 -2.34
N PHE A 27 -18.16 -12.13 -1.93
CA PHE A 27 -17.42 -11.21 -2.78
C PHE A 27 -16.98 -12.02 -4.00
N LYS A 28 -17.87 -12.13 -4.96
CA LYS A 28 -17.50 -12.41 -6.32
C LYS A 28 -16.78 -11.13 -6.74
N VAL A 29 -15.50 -10.99 -6.39
CA VAL A 29 -14.61 -10.13 -7.16
C VAL A 29 -14.74 -10.74 -8.54
N MET A 30 -15.56 -10.09 -9.37
CA MET A 30 -15.57 -10.43 -10.78
C MET A 30 -14.12 -10.17 -11.18
N SER A 31 -13.37 -11.23 -11.46
CA SER A 31 -12.21 -11.15 -12.31
C SER A 31 -12.74 -10.57 -13.62
N THR A 32 -12.91 -9.26 -13.64
CA THR A 32 -13.04 -8.52 -14.86
C THR A 32 -11.75 -8.87 -15.54
N GLN A 33 -11.81 -9.73 -16.57
CA GLN A 33 -10.67 -9.98 -17.41
C GLN A 33 -10.26 -8.60 -17.92
N ILE A 34 -9.28 -8.02 -17.25
CA ILE A 34 -8.65 -6.79 -17.72
C ILE A 34 -7.89 -7.25 -18.94
N ASN A 35 -8.56 -7.21 -20.09
CA ASN A 35 -7.96 -7.57 -21.36
C ASN A 35 -6.90 -6.52 -21.67
N LEU A 36 -5.66 -6.84 -21.34
CA LEU A 36 -4.53 -6.05 -21.79
C LEU A 36 -4.47 -6.15 -23.32
N PRO A 37 -4.05 -5.06 -24.01
CA PRO A 37 -3.89 -5.08 -25.46
C PRO A 37 -2.92 -6.17 -25.91
N GLU A 38 -3.10 -6.64 -27.13
CA GLU A 38 -2.16 -7.57 -27.78
C GLU A 38 -0.74 -7.01 -27.75
N GLY A 39 0.23 -7.85 -27.40
CA GLY A 39 1.63 -7.46 -27.24
C GLY A 39 2.02 -6.91 -25.87
N ALA A 40 1.08 -6.77 -24.93
CA ALA A 40 1.43 -6.47 -23.54
C ALA A 40 2.29 -7.61 -22.96
N PRO A 41 3.31 -7.30 -22.14
CA PRO A 41 4.12 -8.32 -21.51
C PRO A 41 3.28 -9.18 -20.56
N GLU A 42 3.63 -10.47 -20.49
CA GLU A 42 3.04 -11.38 -19.53
C GLU A 42 3.38 -10.94 -18.10
N GLU A 43 2.40 -10.99 -17.21
CA GLU A 43 2.57 -10.63 -15.81
C GLU A 43 3.48 -11.64 -15.10
N VAL A 44 4.48 -11.16 -14.38
CA VAL A 44 5.20 -11.97 -13.40
C VAL A 44 4.36 -12.02 -12.12
N VAL A 45 3.60 -13.10 -11.99
CA VAL A 45 2.62 -13.24 -10.92
C VAL A 45 3.30 -13.32 -9.55
N THR A 46 2.92 -12.42 -8.66
CA THR A 46 3.24 -12.51 -7.24
C THR A 46 2.21 -13.41 -6.57
N ASN A 47 2.62 -14.61 -6.21
CA ASN A 47 1.80 -15.55 -5.45
C ASN A 47 1.65 -15.06 -4.01
N ALA A 48 0.54 -15.47 -3.38
CA ALA A 48 0.26 -15.19 -1.97
C ALA A 48 -0.03 -16.51 -1.26
N LEU A 49 0.88 -16.93 -0.37
CA LEU A 49 0.83 -18.21 0.32
C LEU A 49 0.44 -18.02 1.78
N VAL A 50 -0.53 -18.76 2.27
CA VAL A 50 -1.03 -18.65 3.65
C VAL A 50 -0.50 -19.79 4.50
N ARG A 51 0.05 -19.44 5.68
CA ARG A 51 0.41 -20.40 6.72
C ARG A 51 -0.02 -19.90 8.10
N ASP A 52 -0.30 -20.82 9.00
CA ASP A 52 -0.60 -20.49 10.38
C ASP A 52 0.67 -20.37 11.22
N VAL A 53 0.72 -19.36 12.06
CA VAL A 53 1.78 -19.14 13.06
C VAL A 53 1.14 -19.19 14.44
N ASP A 54 1.58 -20.12 15.29
CA ASP A 54 1.11 -20.20 16.68
C ASP A 54 1.59 -18.99 17.48
N LEU A 55 0.65 -18.28 18.11
CA LEU A 55 0.93 -17.12 18.95
C LEU A 55 1.17 -17.47 20.42
N THR A 56 0.99 -18.74 20.83
CA THR A 56 1.15 -19.18 22.20
C THR A 56 2.56 -18.90 22.75
N PRO A 57 3.66 -19.15 22.00
CA PRO A 57 5.01 -18.83 22.46
C PRO A 57 5.24 -17.33 22.72
N PHE A 58 4.41 -16.47 22.11
CA PHE A 58 4.47 -15.02 22.25
C PHE A 58 3.46 -14.45 23.25
N GLY A 59 2.78 -15.33 24.01
CA GLY A 59 1.88 -14.95 25.10
C GLY A 59 0.46 -14.56 24.68
N HIS A 60 0.01 -15.00 23.48
CA HIS A 60 -1.37 -14.87 23.04
C HIS A 60 -1.91 -16.23 22.57
N LYS A 61 -3.16 -16.58 22.92
CA LYS A 61 -3.79 -17.82 22.45
C LYS A 61 -4.32 -17.66 21.03
N GLY A 62 -4.13 -18.68 20.21
CA GLY A 62 -4.61 -18.75 18.83
C GLY A 62 -3.51 -18.60 17.81
N SER A 63 -3.87 -18.50 16.56
CA SER A 63 -2.96 -18.41 15.43
C SER A 63 -3.04 -17.06 14.72
N LEU A 64 -1.94 -16.70 14.06
CA LEU A 64 -1.86 -15.61 13.09
C LEU A 64 -1.77 -16.24 11.70
N ALA A 65 -2.69 -15.92 10.81
CA ALA A 65 -2.60 -16.31 9.41
C ALA A 65 -1.59 -15.40 8.69
N LEU A 66 -0.44 -15.95 8.33
CA LEU A 66 0.64 -15.21 7.65
C LEU A 66 0.56 -15.42 6.14
N ILE A 67 0.27 -14.35 5.41
CA ILE A 67 0.26 -14.29 3.96
C ILE A 67 1.67 -13.90 3.49
N THR A 68 2.34 -14.74 2.72
CA THR A 68 3.65 -14.46 2.15
C THR A 68 3.54 -14.14 0.66
N LEU A 69 4.00 -12.95 0.26
CA LEU A 69 4.08 -12.52 -1.14
C LEU A 69 5.40 -13.01 -1.74
N ASP A 70 5.32 -13.79 -2.81
CA ASP A 70 6.50 -14.31 -3.50
C ASP A 70 6.23 -14.55 -4.98
N ASN A 71 6.99 -13.91 -5.86
CA ASN A 71 6.92 -14.14 -7.30
C ASN A 71 7.85 -15.28 -7.79
N GLY A 72 8.48 -16.02 -6.87
CA GLY A 72 9.37 -17.15 -7.18
C GLY A 72 10.73 -16.74 -7.75
N LEU A 73 11.03 -15.44 -7.84
CA LEU A 73 12.29 -14.90 -8.35
C LEU A 73 13.16 -14.40 -7.20
N ASP A 74 14.44 -14.13 -7.47
CA ASP A 74 15.37 -13.61 -6.46
C ASP A 74 15.01 -12.17 -6.01
N HIS A 75 15.76 -11.65 -5.05
CA HIS A 75 15.53 -10.33 -4.46
C HIS A 75 15.78 -9.14 -5.42
N THR A 76 16.45 -9.34 -6.54
CA THR A 76 16.65 -8.28 -7.55
C THR A 76 15.40 -8.06 -8.42
N ARG A 77 14.45 -8.98 -8.38
CA ARG A 77 13.19 -8.98 -9.09
C ARG A 77 12.05 -8.78 -8.09
N PRO A 78 11.59 -7.56 -7.86
CA PRO A 78 10.62 -7.28 -6.79
C PRO A 78 9.26 -7.96 -7.05
N ASN A 79 8.53 -8.22 -5.96
CA ASN A 79 7.10 -8.49 -6.03
C ASN A 79 6.38 -7.27 -6.57
N THR A 80 5.49 -7.44 -7.54
CA THR A 80 4.64 -6.39 -8.08
C THR A 80 3.19 -6.87 -8.15
N PHE A 81 2.26 -5.95 -8.25
CA PHE A 81 0.84 -6.25 -8.36
C PHE A 81 0.32 -5.92 -9.76
N GLY A 82 -0.01 -6.96 -10.52
CA GLY A 82 -0.86 -6.91 -11.67
C GLY A 82 -2.20 -7.58 -11.36
N PRO A 83 -3.10 -7.73 -12.35
CA PRO A 83 -4.41 -8.34 -12.13
C PRO A 83 -4.36 -9.75 -11.53
N GLN A 84 -3.45 -10.62 -12.00
CA GLN A 84 -3.32 -11.99 -11.51
C GLN A 84 -2.72 -12.04 -10.10
N SER A 85 -1.76 -11.17 -9.79
CA SER A 85 -1.18 -11.02 -8.45
C SER A 85 -2.22 -10.50 -7.44
N LEU A 86 -3.08 -9.57 -7.86
CA LEU A 86 -4.20 -9.10 -7.04
C LEU A 86 -5.23 -10.20 -6.79
N ASP A 87 -5.55 -11.02 -7.78
CA ASP A 87 -6.41 -12.20 -7.61
C ASP A 87 -5.78 -13.23 -6.66
N ALA A 88 -4.48 -13.48 -6.77
CA ALA A 88 -3.76 -14.37 -5.85
C ALA A 88 -3.83 -13.87 -4.41
N LEU A 89 -3.63 -12.56 -4.18
CA LEU A 89 -3.76 -11.95 -2.86
C LEU A 89 -5.20 -12.00 -2.35
N ASN A 90 -6.18 -11.74 -3.22
CA ASN A 90 -7.61 -11.83 -2.89
C ASN A 90 -8.01 -13.24 -2.40
N ASN A 91 -7.52 -14.26 -3.08
CA ASN A 91 -7.75 -15.66 -2.71
C ASN A 91 -7.06 -16.01 -1.39
N ALA A 92 -5.83 -15.53 -1.17
CA ALA A 92 -5.09 -15.72 0.08
C ALA A 92 -5.78 -15.05 1.27
N ILE A 93 -6.32 -13.83 1.11
CA ILE A 93 -7.11 -13.17 2.15
C ILE A 93 -8.38 -14.00 2.46
N THR A 94 -9.04 -14.56 1.44
CA THR A 94 -10.21 -15.43 1.64
C THR A 94 -9.85 -16.67 2.44
N ASP A 95 -8.75 -17.36 2.08
CA ASP A 95 -8.23 -18.52 2.81
C ASP A 95 -7.86 -18.15 4.26
N ALA A 96 -7.13 -17.05 4.44
CA ALA A 96 -6.74 -16.57 5.77
C ALA A 96 -7.96 -16.31 6.68
N ILE A 97 -8.99 -15.64 6.18
CA ILE A 97 -10.24 -15.41 6.92
C ILE A 97 -10.94 -16.74 7.25
N GLY A 98 -10.98 -17.68 6.29
CA GLY A 98 -11.60 -18.98 6.47
C GLY A 98 -10.96 -19.85 7.57
N ARG A 99 -9.71 -19.56 7.95
CA ARG A 99 -8.98 -20.22 9.05
C ARG A 99 -9.37 -19.71 10.44
N THR A 100 -10.19 -18.68 10.53
CA THR A 100 -10.62 -18.05 11.79
C THR A 100 -9.46 -17.68 12.73
N PRO A 101 -8.43 -16.96 12.23
CA PRO A 101 -7.25 -16.64 13.03
C PRO A 101 -7.54 -15.53 14.05
N ALA A 102 -6.68 -15.38 15.06
CA ALA A 102 -6.70 -14.23 15.95
C ALA A 102 -6.27 -12.92 15.25
N ALA A 103 -5.47 -13.04 14.19
CA ALA A 103 -5.02 -11.93 13.35
C ALA A 103 -4.56 -12.42 11.98
N ILE A 104 -4.48 -11.51 11.01
CA ILE A 104 -3.87 -11.75 9.70
C ILE A 104 -2.62 -10.87 9.58
N ALA A 105 -1.53 -11.42 9.04
CA ALA A 105 -0.35 -10.63 8.68
C ALA A 105 0.05 -10.87 7.23
N ILE A 106 0.66 -9.87 6.62
CA ILE A 106 1.23 -9.95 5.27
C ILE A 106 2.72 -9.64 5.33
N ILE A 107 3.54 -10.45 4.65
CA ILE A 107 4.99 -10.32 4.55
C ILE A 107 5.43 -10.58 3.11
N GLY A 108 6.57 -10.05 2.70
CA GLY A 108 7.16 -10.37 1.41
C GLY A 108 8.24 -11.46 1.49
N LYS A 109 8.75 -11.87 0.32
CA LYS A 109 9.95 -12.70 0.23
C LYS A 109 11.18 -11.98 0.82
N PRO A 110 12.30 -12.66 1.08
CA PRO A 110 13.49 -12.04 1.68
C PRO A 110 13.91 -10.75 0.98
N PHE A 111 14.12 -9.67 1.75
CA PHE A 111 14.54 -8.33 1.36
C PHE A 111 13.57 -7.50 0.51
N ILE A 112 12.45 -8.07 0.08
CA ILE A 112 11.43 -7.38 -0.74
C ILE A 112 10.05 -7.64 -0.15
N PHE A 113 9.37 -6.56 0.25
CA PHE A 113 7.95 -6.66 0.57
C PHE A 113 7.12 -6.62 -0.72
N ALA A 114 6.99 -5.46 -1.34
CA ALA A 114 6.44 -5.30 -2.70
C ALA A 114 6.83 -3.92 -3.26
N ALA A 115 7.00 -3.83 -4.58
CA ALA A 115 7.40 -2.59 -5.27
C ALA A 115 6.25 -1.93 -6.07
N GLY A 116 5.02 -2.17 -5.66
CA GLY A 116 3.84 -1.52 -6.23
C GLY A 116 3.25 -2.20 -7.46
N ALA A 117 2.56 -1.42 -8.28
CA ALA A 117 1.93 -1.91 -9.49
C ALA A 117 2.96 -2.39 -10.53
N ASP A 118 2.57 -3.37 -11.34
CA ASP A 118 3.36 -3.76 -12.50
C ASP A 118 3.32 -2.66 -13.57
N LEU A 119 4.38 -1.85 -13.61
CA LEU A 119 4.50 -0.74 -14.54
C LEU A 119 4.70 -1.20 -15.99
N SER A 120 5.07 -2.46 -16.23
CA SER A 120 5.33 -2.97 -17.58
C SER A 120 4.08 -2.97 -18.45
N ALA A 121 2.93 -3.23 -17.84
CA ALA A 121 1.63 -3.24 -18.51
C ALA A 121 1.04 -1.83 -18.71
N LEU A 122 1.40 -0.84 -17.88
CA LEU A 122 0.80 0.50 -17.94
C LEU A 122 0.99 1.21 -19.30
N SER A 123 2.14 1.00 -19.93
CA SER A 123 2.43 1.61 -21.24
C SER A 123 1.57 1.05 -22.38
N PHE A 124 0.91 -0.07 -22.16
CA PHE A 124 0.03 -0.73 -23.13
C PHE A 124 -1.45 -0.38 -22.92
N LEU A 125 -1.79 0.29 -21.82
CA LEU A 125 -3.16 0.74 -21.59
C LEU A 125 -3.51 1.83 -22.61
N SER A 126 -4.56 1.59 -23.37
CA SER A 126 -5.03 2.49 -24.43
C SER A 126 -6.39 3.12 -24.14
N LYS A 127 -7.08 2.62 -23.11
CA LYS A 127 -8.41 3.08 -22.72
C LYS A 127 -8.43 3.43 -21.23
N ARG A 128 -9.07 4.56 -20.92
CA ARG A 128 -9.24 5.04 -19.55
C ARG A 128 -9.93 4.02 -18.64
N GLU A 129 -10.90 3.29 -19.20
CA GLU A 129 -11.69 2.27 -18.50
C GLU A 129 -10.80 1.10 -18.01
N GLN A 130 -9.73 0.76 -18.74
CA GLN A 130 -8.78 -0.26 -18.33
C GLN A 130 -8.00 0.18 -17.08
N SER A 131 -7.53 1.42 -17.06
CA SER A 131 -6.86 1.99 -15.89
C SER A 131 -7.78 2.11 -14.69
N LEU A 132 -9.03 2.56 -14.92
CA LEU A 132 -10.04 2.62 -13.86
C LEU A 132 -10.33 1.23 -13.27
N ALA A 133 -10.40 0.21 -14.11
CA ALA A 133 -10.63 -1.17 -13.66
C ALA A 133 -9.45 -1.70 -12.79
N ILE A 134 -8.20 -1.36 -13.16
CA ILE A 134 -7.01 -1.72 -12.37
C ILE A 134 -7.01 -1.00 -11.02
N GLY A 135 -7.32 0.30 -10.99
CA GLY A 135 -7.45 1.07 -9.75
C GLY A 135 -8.45 0.43 -8.80
N LYS A 136 -9.67 0.19 -9.29
CA LYS A 136 -10.74 -0.45 -8.52
C LYS A 136 -10.38 -1.84 -8.02
N LEU A 137 -9.75 -2.67 -8.85
CA LEU A 137 -9.34 -4.01 -8.45
C LEU A 137 -8.35 -3.96 -7.29
N GLY A 138 -7.35 -3.08 -7.33
CA GLY A 138 -6.40 -2.91 -6.24
C GLY A 138 -7.07 -2.45 -4.94
N HIS A 139 -7.94 -1.44 -5.00
CA HIS A 139 -8.72 -1.01 -3.84
C HIS A 139 -9.62 -2.12 -3.27
N ASP A 140 -10.34 -2.85 -4.14
CA ASP A 140 -11.26 -3.90 -3.71
C ASP A 140 -10.53 -5.06 -3.02
N VAL A 141 -9.30 -5.36 -3.44
CA VAL A 141 -8.47 -6.39 -2.80
C VAL A 141 -7.85 -5.88 -1.50
N PHE A 142 -7.22 -4.69 -1.52
CA PHE A 142 -6.48 -4.20 -0.36
C PHE A 142 -7.40 -3.82 0.81
N ARG A 143 -8.57 -3.21 0.54
CA ARG A 143 -9.53 -2.85 1.58
C ARG A 143 -10.00 -4.04 2.42
N ARG A 144 -9.97 -5.25 1.86
CA ARG A 144 -10.33 -6.47 2.58
C ARG A 144 -9.45 -6.72 3.81
N LEU A 145 -8.19 -6.26 3.79
CA LEU A 145 -7.30 -6.33 4.96
C LEU A 145 -7.80 -5.48 6.13
N ASP A 146 -8.46 -4.35 5.84
CA ASP A 146 -9.07 -3.50 6.88
C ASP A 146 -10.47 -3.99 7.31
N GLU A 147 -11.18 -4.65 6.39
CA GLU A 147 -12.59 -5.06 6.55
C GLU A 147 -12.76 -6.52 6.99
N CYS A 148 -11.68 -7.27 7.18
CA CYS A 148 -11.73 -8.71 7.45
C CYS A 148 -12.23 -9.10 8.84
N GLY A 149 -12.47 -8.14 9.74
CA GLY A 149 -13.06 -8.35 11.06
C GLY A 149 -12.07 -8.82 12.14
N VAL A 150 -10.80 -9.02 11.81
CA VAL A 150 -9.70 -9.32 12.75
C VAL A 150 -8.57 -8.31 12.58
N PRO A 151 -7.72 -8.06 13.60
CA PRO A 151 -6.56 -7.20 13.48
C PRO A 151 -5.61 -7.65 12.37
N THR A 152 -5.12 -6.70 11.57
CA THR A 152 -4.20 -6.97 10.47
C THR A 152 -2.87 -6.27 10.63
N PHE A 153 -1.81 -6.93 10.17
CA PHE A 153 -0.43 -6.49 10.32
C PHE A 153 0.31 -6.55 8.98
N ALA A 154 1.07 -5.52 8.65
CA ALA A 154 2.05 -5.59 7.59
C ALA A 154 3.45 -5.73 8.19
N PHE A 155 4.11 -6.86 7.93
CA PHE A 155 5.50 -7.12 8.31
C PHE A 155 6.39 -6.75 7.13
N ILE A 156 6.77 -5.49 7.03
CA ILE A 156 7.50 -4.93 5.90
C ILE A 156 8.99 -5.31 6.04
N ASN A 157 9.34 -6.48 5.53
CA ASN A 157 10.66 -7.09 5.69
C ASN A 157 11.73 -6.60 4.70
N GLY A 158 11.40 -5.62 3.87
CA GLY A 158 12.31 -5.07 2.86
C GLY A 158 11.68 -3.92 2.08
N LEU A 159 12.05 -3.77 0.81
CA LEU A 159 11.57 -2.70 -0.04
C LEU A 159 10.04 -2.71 -0.16
N ALA A 160 9.40 -1.56 0.13
CA ALA A 160 7.97 -1.34 -0.01
C ALA A 160 7.70 0.01 -0.68
N LEU A 161 7.34 0.01 -1.96
CA LEU A 161 7.14 1.23 -2.76
C LEU A 161 5.75 1.26 -3.40
N GLY A 162 5.15 2.45 -3.49
CA GLY A 162 3.86 2.63 -4.14
C GLY A 162 2.80 1.70 -3.60
N GLY A 163 2.11 0.97 -4.45
CA GLY A 163 1.14 -0.07 -4.08
C GLY A 163 1.66 -1.09 -3.07
N GLY A 164 2.99 -1.29 -2.97
CA GLY A 164 3.60 -2.12 -1.94
C GLY A 164 3.54 -1.48 -0.55
N LEU A 165 3.70 -0.16 -0.44
CA LEU A 165 3.42 0.53 0.81
C LEU A 165 1.91 0.63 1.04
N GLU A 166 1.12 0.86 -0.02
CA GLU A 166 -0.33 1.02 0.06
C GLU A 166 -1.03 -0.22 0.61
N VAL A 167 -0.64 -1.43 0.19
CA VAL A 167 -1.18 -2.66 0.81
C VAL A 167 -0.88 -2.73 2.32
N GLY A 168 0.29 -2.26 2.75
CA GLY A 168 0.63 -2.13 4.16
C GLY A 168 -0.20 -1.07 4.89
N LEU A 169 -0.58 0.02 4.23
CA LEU A 169 -1.45 1.06 4.79
C LEU A 169 -2.87 0.58 5.05
N HIS A 170 -3.35 -0.43 4.31
CA HIS A 170 -4.63 -1.07 4.57
C HIS A 170 -4.61 -2.00 5.79
N CYS A 171 -3.45 -2.38 6.30
CA CYS A 171 -3.36 -3.10 7.58
C CYS A 171 -3.50 -2.14 8.76
N ASN A 172 -3.99 -2.64 9.91
CA ASN A 172 -4.11 -1.83 11.12
C ASN A 172 -2.75 -1.42 11.68
N TYR A 173 -1.75 -2.31 11.59
CA TYR A 173 -0.41 -2.12 12.16
C TYR A 173 0.67 -2.48 11.17
N ARG A 174 1.86 -1.84 11.31
CA ARG A 174 3.01 -2.03 10.42
C ARG A 174 4.30 -2.13 11.20
N THR A 175 5.08 -3.18 10.94
CA THR A 175 6.48 -3.25 11.37
C THR A 175 7.39 -3.14 10.14
N LEU A 176 8.60 -2.63 10.31
CA LEU A 176 9.55 -2.40 9.22
C LEU A 176 10.93 -2.93 9.60
N ALA A 177 11.60 -3.62 8.67
CA ALA A 177 12.98 -4.01 8.88
C ALA A 177 13.91 -2.78 8.86
N SER A 178 14.92 -2.72 9.74
CA SER A 178 15.82 -1.56 9.90
C SER A 178 16.59 -1.21 8.62
N THR A 179 16.79 -2.17 7.74
CA THR A 179 17.44 -2.01 6.42
C THR A 179 16.50 -1.71 5.28
N ALA A 180 15.18 -1.70 5.54
CA ALA A 180 14.18 -1.49 4.51
C ALA A 180 14.07 -0.02 4.07
N PHE A 181 13.60 0.16 2.84
CA PHE A 181 13.23 1.45 2.27
C PHE A 181 11.76 1.43 1.90
N THR A 182 11.08 2.57 2.12
CA THR A 182 9.68 2.70 1.75
C THR A 182 9.36 4.10 1.22
N GLY A 183 8.29 4.21 0.43
CA GLY A 183 7.87 5.49 -0.12
C GLY A 183 6.73 5.38 -1.13
N LEU A 184 6.23 6.53 -1.53
CA LEU A 184 5.20 6.70 -2.57
C LEU A 184 5.80 7.48 -3.74
N PRO A 185 6.35 6.79 -4.76
CA PRO A 185 7.06 7.42 -5.89
C PRO A 185 6.14 7.92 -7.00
N GLU A 186 4.83 7.78 -6.89
CA GLU A 186 3.87 7.95 -7.96
C GLU A 186 3.95 9.35 -8.59
N VAL A 187 4.05 10.40 -7.77
CA VAL A 187 4.17 11.78 -8.28
C VAL A 187 5.44 12.00 -9.10
N PHE A 188 6.54 11.32 -8.76
CA PHE A 188 7.77 11.34 -9.57
C PHE A 188 7.57 10.71 -10.95
N LEU A 189 6.69 9.71 -11.04
CA LEU A 189 6.36 9.00 -12.29
C LEU A 189 5.29 9.70 -13.12
N GLY A 190 4.63 10.73 -12.59
CA GLY A 190 3.51 11.39 -13.25
C GLY A 190 2.14 10.78 -12.90
N LEU A 191 2.08 9.99 -11.83
CA LEU A 191 0.88 9.38 -11.27
C LEU A 191 0.55 9.95 -9.88
N VAL A 192 -0.44 9.38 -9.23
CA VAL A 192 -0.75 9.59 -7.80
C VAL A 192 -0.76 8.25 -7.10
N PRO A 193 -0.54 8.19 -5.75
CA PRO A 193 -0.86 7.00 -4.99
C PRO A 193 -2.34 6.66 -5.20
N GLY A 194 -2.61 5.54 -5.83
CA GLY A 194 -3.92 5.23 -6.39
C GLY A 194 -4.55 3.95 -5.85
N TRP A 195 -3.99 3.41 -4.75
CA TRP A 195 -4.53 2.26 -4.03
C TRP A 195 -4.63 2.53 -2.52
N GLY A 196 -5.04 3.76 -2.17
CA GLY A 196 -5.32 4.19 -0.81
C GLY A 196 -4.27 5.13 -0.20
N GLY A 197 -3.11 5.32 -0.84
CA GLY A 197 -2.02 6.11 -0.28
C GLY A 197 -2.38 7.57 -0.05
N ALA A 198 -3.07 8.22 -0.99
CA ALA A 198 -3.48 9.61 -0.86
C ALA A 198 -4.68 9.79 0.09
N THR A 199 -5.46 8.73 0.34
CA THR A 199 -6.62 8.75 1.25
C THR A 199 -6.26 8.35 2.67
N ILE A 200 -5.48 7.27 2.85
CA ILE A 200 -5.20 6.67 4.16
C ILE A 200 -4.07 7.43 4.86
N LEU A 201 -2.98 7.73 4.15
CA LEU A 201 -1.78 8.27 4.77
C LEU A 201 -2.02 9.63 5.45
N PRO A 202 -2.75 10.61 4.86
CA PRO A 202 -3.03 11.88 5.54
C PRO A 202 -3.83 11.71 6.84
N LYS A 203 -4.71 10.70 6.90
CA LYS A 203 -5.47 10.37 8.11
C LYS A 203 -4.61 9.66 9.15
N LEU A 204 -3.58 8.93 8.72
CA LEU A 204 -2.71 8.17 9.60
C LEU A 204 -1.64 9.05 10.27
N ILE A 205 -0.98 9.94 9.50
CA ILE A 205 0.19 10.68 9.98
C ILE A 205 0.02 12.21 9.96
N GLY A 206 -1.12 12.72 9.51
CA GLY A 206 -1.42 14.15 9.39
C GLY A 206 -0.97 14.77 8.07
N PRO A 207 -1.47 16.00 7.78
CA PRO A 207 -1.30 16.63 6.47
C PRO A 207 0.15 16.96 6.11
N GLU A 208 0.92 17.52 7.04
CA GLU A 208 2.31 17.93 6.79
C GLU A 208 3.18 16.74 6.41
N ARG A 209 3.09 15.64 7.20
CA ARG A 209 3.87 14.44 6.97
C ARG A 209 3.41 13.72 5.70
N ALA A 210 2.10 13.72 5.41
CA ALA A 210 1.58 13.15 4.17
C ALA A 210 2.07 13.92 2.94
N VAL A 211 2.06 15.24 2.94
CA VAL A 211 2.66 16.08 1.90
C VAL A 211 4.15 15.80 1.77
N GLN A 212 4.88 15.65 2.90
CA GLN A 212 6.29 15.24 2.87
C GLN A 212 6.49 13.94 2.10
N VAL A 213 5.72 12.89 2.42
CA VAL A 213 5.90 11.55 1.84
C VAL A 213 5.42 11.49 0.39
N ILE A 214 4.22 12.00 0.10
CA ILE A 214 3.58 11.87 -1.22
C ILE A 214 4.18 12.87 -2.22
N MET A 215 4.48 14.09 -1.76
CA MET A 215 4.89 15.18 -2.64
C MET A 215 6.38 15.49 -2.57
N LEU A 216 6.88 15.92 -1.40
CA LEU A 216 8.23 16.47 -1.31
C LEU A 216 9.30 15.43 -1.58
N ASN A 217 9.12 14.21 -1.07
CA ASN A 217 10.05 13.10 -1.31
C ASN A 217 10.08 12.71 -2.79
N ALA A 218 8.92 12.58 -3.43
CA ALA A 218 8.82 12.25 -4.86
C ALA A 218 9.44 13.36 -5.73
N LEU A 219 9.15 14.63 -5.45
CA LEU A 219 9.71 15.78 -6.18
C LEU A 219 11.22 15.95 -5.95
N ASN A 220 11.76 15.47 -4.83
CA ASN A 220 13.19 15.45 -4.53
C ASN A 220 13.86 14.16 -5.04
N ASN A 221 13.82 13.97 -6.37
CA ASN A 221 14.43 12.84 -7.06
C ASN A 221 14.02 11.46 -6.50
N ASN A 222 12.75 11.33 -6.12
CA ASN A 222 12.20 10.10 -5.55
C ASN A 222 12.98 9.61 -4.32
N THR A 223 13.18 10.49 -3.35
CA THR A 223 13.83 10.15 -2.08
C THR A 223 12.97 9.16 -1.30
N MET A 224 13.48 7.96 -1.08
CA MET A 224 12.83 6.94 -0.26
C MET A 224 13.11 7.17 1.21
N MET A 225 12.14 6.86 2.07
CA MET A 225 12.32 6.88 3.52
C MET A 225 13.12 5.65 3.98
N LYS A 226 14.09 5.87 4.83
CA LYS A 226 14.73 4.83 5.64
C LYS A 226 13.82 4.45 6.80
N ALA A 227 14.07 3.31 7.42
CA ALA A 227 13.26 2.81 8.52
C ALA A 227 13.10 3.81 9.68
N LYS A 228 14.18 4.52 10.05
CA LYS A 228 14.15 5.56 11.08
C LYS A 228 13.20 6.71 10.73
N ASP A 229 13.20 7.14 9.46
CA ASP A 229 12.35 8.23 8.99
C ASP A 229 10.88 7.78 8.95
N ALA A 230 10.61 6.57 8.45
CA ALA A 230 9.27 6.00 8.42
C ALA A 230 8.65 5.87 9.83
N LEU A 231 9.47 5.46 10.82
CA LEU A 231 9.04 5.40 12.22
C LEU A 231 8.77 6.79 12.79
N SER A 232 9.67 7.75 12.58
CA SER A 232 9.54 9.10 13.12
C SER A 232 8.33 9.86 12.55
N LEU A 233 7.99 9.58 11.28
CA LEU A 233 6.80 10.13 10.62
C LEU A 233 5.50 9.42 11.04
N GLY A 234 5.58 8.24 11.67
CA GLY A 234 4.41 7.45 12.05
C GLY A 234 3.84 6.60 10.93
N VAL A 235 4.57 6.43 9.83
CA VAL A 235 4.18 5.53 8.72
C VAL A 235 4.18 4.08 9.18
N VAL A 236 5.10 3.72 10.08
CA VAL A 236 5.19 2.39 10.71
C VAL A 236 5.19 2.51 12.24
N ASP A 237 4.83 1.41 12.92
CA ASP A 237 4.63 1.37 14.38
C ASP A 237 5.86 0.87 15.14
N ALA A 238 6.69 0.03 14.47
CA ALA A 238 7.92 -0.49 15.04
C ALA A 238 8.95 -0.81 13.96
N VAL A 239 10.23 -0.82 14.36
CA VAL A 239 11.37 -1.16 13.51
C VAL A 239 12.17 -2.24 14.20
N TYR A 240 12.57 -3.29 13.45
CA TYR A 240 13.34 -4.41 13.95
C TYR A 240 14.50 -4.76 13.02
N GLU A 241 15.55 -5.39 13.57
CA GLU A 241 16.68 -5.86 12.78
C GLU A 241 16.29 -7.03 11.88
N PRO A 242 16.87 -7.16 10.67
CA PRO A 242 16.51 -8.22 9.73
C PRO A 242 16.71 -9.64 10.27
N ALA A 243 17.68 -9.85 11.17
CA ALA A 243 18.05 -11.17 11.67
C ALA A 243 16.91 -11.85 12.47
N ASP A 244 16.13 -11.06 13.22
CA ASP A 244 15.00 -11.53 14.04
C ASP A 244 13.68 -10.86 13.68
N PHE A 245 13.61 -10.26 12.48
CA PHE A 245 12.49 -9.42 12.04
C PHE A 245 11.14 -10.12 12.15
N LEU A 246 11.03 -11.34 11.62
CA LEU A 246 9.75 -12.07 11.62
C LEU A 246 9.32 -12.41 13.04
N GLU A 247 10.22 -12.94 13.84
CA GLU A 247 9.95 -13.30 15.24
C GLU A 247 9.50 -12.07 16.05
N ARG A 248 10.22 -10.95 15.92
CA ARG A 248 9.87 -9.68 16.58
C ARG A 248 8.54 -9.12 16.11
N SER A 249 8.23 -9.23 14.84
CA SER A 249 6.95 -8.77 14.28
C SER A 249 5.78 -9.63 14.76
N VAL A 250 5.96 -10.95 14.88
CA VAL A 250 4.95 -11.84 15.49
C VAL A 250 4.78 -11.53 16.97
N ALA A 251 5.88 -11.31 17.72
CA ALA A 251 5.83 -10.90 19.12
C ALA A 251 5.12 -9.54 19.30
N PHE A 252 5.36 -8.58 18.40
CA PHE A 252 4.65 -7.31 18.37
C PHE A 252 3.15 -7.53 18.17
N ALA A 253 2.74 -8.36 17.19
CA ALA A 253 1.33 -8.67 16.95
C ALA A 253 0.68 -9.30 18.20
N ALA A 254 1.32 -10.29 18.81
CA ALA A 254 0.83 -10.91 20.04
C ALA A 254 0.71 -9.90 21.20
N SER A 255 1.64 -8.94 21.32
CA SER A 255 1.62 -7.89 22.33
C SER A 255 0.44 -6.91 22.13
N VAL A 256 0.13 -6.57 20.87
CA VAL A 256 -1.04 -5.74 20.52
C VAL A 256 -2.32 -6.48 20.82
N LEU A 257 -2.45 -7.73 20.38
CA LEU A 257 -3.63 -8.57 20.60
C LEU A 257 -3.93 -8.81 22.08
N SER A 258 -2.90 -8.96 22.90
CA SER A 258 -3.04 -9.13 24.35
C SER A 258 -3.25 -7.81 25.10
N GLY A 259 -3.29 -6.67 24.41
CA GLY A 259 -3.45 -5.34 25.02
C GLY A 259 -2.23 -4.83 25.79
N LYS A 260 -1.10 -5.57 25.77
CA LYS A 260 0.17 -5.15 26.41
C LYS A 260 0.80 -3.95 25.69
N ASN A 261 0.65 -3.89 24.36
CA ASN A 261 1.09 -2.78 23.54
C ASN A 261 -0.13 -2.07 22.93
N LYS A 262 -0.31 -0.81 23.27
CA LYS A 262 -1.42 0.03 22.76
C LYS A 262 -0.86 1.04 21.80
N ILE A 263 -1.29 0.95 20.55
CA ILE A 263 -0.92 1.94 19.51
C ILE A 263 -2.04 2.96 19.42
N GLU A 264 -1.74 4.18 19.84
CA GLU A 264 -2.69 5.30 19.75
C GLU A 264 -2.64 5.91 18.35
N ARG A 265 -3.82 6.26 17.82
CA ARG A 265 -3.97 6.96 16.54
C ARG A 265 -4.61 8.32 16.80
N LYS A 266 -3.97 9.37 16.29
CA LYS A 266 -4.52 10.73 16.36
C LYS A 266 -5.53 10.93 15.23
N ASP A 267 -6.63 11.62 15.53
CA ASP A 267 -7.53 12.16 14.50
C ASP A 267 -6.96 13.51 14.01
N TYR A 268 -6.67 13.58 12.72
CA TYR A 268 -6.13 14.75 12.06
C TYR A 268 -7.17 15.56 11.28
N SER A 269 -8.47 15.21 11.33
CA SER A 269 -9.52 15.90 10.56
C SER A 269 -9.57 17.41 10.84
N ASN A 270 -9.31 17.81 12.10
CA ASN A 270 -9.30 19.20 12.55
C ASN A 270 -7.89 19.75 12.80
N ASP A 271 -6.85 19.13 12.21
CA ASP A 271 -5.47 19.63 12.35
C ASP A 271 -5.34 21.02 11.66
N PRO A 272 -4.82 22.04 12.32
CA PRO A 272 -4.71 23.38 11.73
C PRO A 272 -3.69 23.46 10.59
N ALA A 273 -2.82 22.47 10.44
CA ALA A 273 -1.75 22.45 9.44
C ALA A 273 -2.22 22.10 8.01
N TRP A 274 -3.50 21.76 7.79
CA TRP A 274 -3.96 21.34 6.46
C TRP A 274 -3.64 22.36 5.36
N GLU A 275 -4.03 23.62 5.55
CA GLU A 275 -3.87 24.66 4.53
C GLU A 275 -2.37 24.95 4.26
N SER A 276 -1.57 25.06 5.31
CA SER A 276 -0.13 25.34 5.19
C SER A 276 0.63 24.16 4.55
N ALA A 277 0.25 22.92 4.87
CA ALA A 277 0.83 21.74 4.27
C ALA A 277 0.56 21.67 2.75
N LEU A 278 -0.68 21.88 2.34
CA LEU A 278 -1.07 21.91 0.92
C LEU A 278 -0.36 23.04 0.17
N ALA A 279 -0.28 24.23 0.76
CA ALA A 279 0.45 25.36 0.18
C ALA A 279 1.95 25.06 0.02
N THR A 280 2.56 24.38 0.99
CA THR A 280 3.95 23.92 0.92
C THR A 280 4.16 22.94 -0.25
N GLY A 281 3.28 21.95 -0.40
CA GLY A 281 3.34 21.01 -1.51
C GLY A 281 3.18 21.68 -2.87
N LYS A 282 2.24 22.64 -3.00
CA LYS A 282 2.03 23.42 -4.21
C LYS A 282 3.27 24.26 -4.56
N ALA A 283 3.82 24.98 -3.59
CA ALA A 283 5.02 25.79 -3.79
C ALA A 283 6.23 24.95 -4.23
N ALA A 284 6.42 23.77 -3.62
CA ALA A 284 7.48 22.86 -4.01
C ALA A 284 7.32 22.36 -5.45
N SER A 285 6.11 22.01 -5.86
CA SER A 285 5.81 21.63 -7.24
C SER A 285 6.09 22.75 -8.23
N LEU A 286 5.57 23.95 -7.99
CA LEU A 286 5.81 25.11 -8.86
C LEU A 286 7.31 25.43 -8.97
N LYS A 287 8.05 25.38 -7.86
CA LYS A 287 9.50 25.56 -7.85
C LYS A 287 10.21 24.50 -8.71
N LYS A 288 9.83 23.24 -8.58
CA LYS A 288 10.42 22.11 -9.34
C LYS A 288 10.24 22.27 -10.86
N TYR A 289 9.09 22.79 -11.27
CA TYR A 289 8.68 22.85 -12.68
C TYR A 289 8.67 24.29 -13.24
N GLY A 290 9.43 25.20 -12.65
CA GLY A 290 9.62 26.58 -13.17
C GLY A 290 8.34 27.40 -13.24
N GLY A 291 7.41 27.17 -12.31
CA GLY A 291 6.11 27.86 -12.23
C GLY A 291 4.97 27.15 -12.95
N ALA A 292 5.23 26.04 -13.66
CA ALA A 292 4.19 25.28 -14.35
C ALA A 292 3.40 24.39 -13.38
N GLU A 293 2.08 24.39 -13.51
CA GLU A 293 1.19 23.44 -12.82
C GLU A 293 1.17 22.12 -13.59
N ILE A 294 1.84 21.09 -13.04
CA ILE A 294 1.86 19.74 -13.60
C ILE A 294 0.71 18.94 -13.01
N ALA A 295 0.00 18.18 -13.86
CA ALA A 295 -1.24 17.51 -13.48
C ALA A 295 -1.08 16.56 -12.28
N SER A 296 -0.06 15.70 -12.26
CA SER A 296 0.12 14.70 -11.21
C SER A 296 0.32 15.33 -9.82
N PRO A 297 1.26 16.27 -9.59
CA PRO A 297 1.39 16.93 -8.30
C PRO A 297 0.12 17.68 -7.88
N MET A 298 -0.55 18.37 -8.79
CA MET A 298 -1.78 19.11 -8.45
C MET A 298 -2.89 18.14 -8.05
N ARG A 299 -3.04 17.06 -8.79
CA ARG A 299 -4.04 16.03 -8.49
C ARG A 299 -3.76 15.33 -7.16
N ALA A 300 -2.48 15.06 -6.84
CA ALA A 300 -2.11 14.52 -5.54
C ALA A 300 -2.50 15.47 -4.38
N LEU A 301 -2.30 16.77 -4.53
CA LEU A 301 -2.71 17.76 -3.53
C LEU A 301 -4.23 17.82 -3.35
N GLU A 302 -5.01 17.71 -4.44
CA GLU A 302 -6.47 17.64 -4.38
C GLU A 302 -6.94 16.40 -3.60
N LEU A 303 -6.33 15.23 -3.85
CA LEU A 303 -6.64 13.99 -3.13
C LEU A 303 -6.27 14.09 -1.65
N ILE A 304 -5.11 14.62 -1.32
CA ILE A 304 -4.69 14.85 0.07
C ILE A 304 -5.67 15.80 0.77
N ALA A 305 -6.07 16.91 0.12
CA ALA A 305 -7.05 17.85 0.68
C ALA A 305 -8.40 17.17 0.92
N ALA A 306 -8.89 16.40 -0.04
CA ALA A 306 -10.15 15.67 0.03
C ALA A 306 -10.14 14.59 1.14
N ALA A 307 -9.00 14.01 1.44
CA ALA A 307 -8.85 13.03 2.51
C ALA A 307 -9.29 13.57 3.88
N ARG A 308 -9.20 14.89 4.11
CA ARG A 308 -9.65 15.53 5.35
C ARG A 308 -11.10 15.21 5.69
N THR A 309 -11.98 15.26 4.71
CA THR A 309 -13.44 15.19 4.90
C THR A 309 -14.10 13.97 4.26
N ASN A 310 -13.48 13.39 3.23
CA ASN A 310 -14.04 12.25 2.53
C ASN A 310 -14.12 11.01 3.43
N SER A 311 -15.17 10.23 3.23
CA SER A 311 -15.15 8.82 3.67
C SER A 311 -14.04 8.07 2.93
N ARG A 312 -13.66 6.90 3.46
CA ARG A 312 -12.63 6.07 2.84
C ARG A 312 -13.03 5.65 1.41
N GLY A 313 -14.27 5.22 1.22
CA GLY A 313 -14.80 4.85 -0.10
C GLY A 313 -14.77 6.01 -1.10
N ALA A 314 -15.25 7.21 -0.69
CA ALA A 314 -15.20 8.39 -1.55
C ALA A 314 -13.75 8.82 -1.89
N GLY A 315 -12.80 8.61 -0.97
CA GLY A 315 -11.38 8.83 -1.24
C GLY A 315 -10.83 7.86 -2.29
N PHE A 316 -11.15 6.58 -2.17
CA PHE A 316 -10.74 5.55 -3.13
C PHE A 316 -11.34 5.80 -4.53
N ASP A 317 -12.63 6.14 -4.61
CA ASP A 317 -13.25 6.52 -5.88
C ASP A 317 -12.56 7.72 -6.53
N ALA A 318 -12.13 8.71 -5.74
CA ALA A 318 -11.39 9.86 -6.25
C ALA A 318 -9.97 9.50 -6.73
N GLU A 319 -9.26 8.63 -6.01
CA GLU A 319 -7.97 8.08 -6.45
C GLU A 319 -8.08 7.29 -7.76
N ASP A 320 -9.11 6.43 -7.88
CA ASP A 320 -9.38 5.66 -9.10
C ASP A 320 -9.57 6.57 -10.32
N GLN A 321 -10.36 7.64 -10.18
CA GLN A 321 -10.58 8.60 -11.26
C GLN A 321 -9.27 9.34 -11.61
N ALA A 322 -8.52 9.80 -10.61
CA ALA A 322 -7.27 10.50 -10.82
C ALA A 322 -6.23 9.59 -11.51
N LEU A 323 -6.12 8.34 -11.07
CA LEU A 323 -5.22 7.34 -11.67
C LEU A 323 -5.60 7.07 -13.12
N ALA A 324 -6.92 6.90 -13.42
CA ALA A 324 -7.43 6.65 -14.77
C ALA A 324 -7.11 7.81 -15.72
N ASP A 325 -7.26 9.06 -15.26
CA ASP A 325 -6.95 10.25 -16.06
C ASP A 325 -5.45 10.38 -16.32
N LEU A 326 -4.63 10.23 -15.28
CA LEU A 326 -3.18 10.39 -15.38
C LEU A 326 -2.51 9.27 -16.19
N THR A 327 -3.06 8.06 -16.17
CA THR A 327 -2.54 6.94 -16.96
C THR A 327 -2.64 7.21 -18.47
N MET A 328 -3.59 8.02 -18.90
CA MET A 328 -3.74 8.42 -20.32
C MET A 328 -2.85 9.62 -20.70
N SER A 329 -2.09 10.18 -19.77
CA SER A 329 -1.35 11.43 -19.96
C SER A 329 0.02 11.21 -20.63
N ASP A 330 0.45 12.19 -21.44
CA ASP A 330 1.79 12.19 -22.04
C ASP A 330 2.94 12.26 -21.03
N PRO A 331 2.85 13.00 -19.90
CA PRO A 331 3.87 12.99 -18.86
C PRO A 331 4.16 11.59 -18.31
N LEU A 332 3.15 10.76 -18.08
CA LEU A 332 3.37 9.38 -17.65
C LEU A 332 4.10 8.57 -18.72
N ARG A 333 3.67 8.66 -19.98
CA ARG A 333 4.31 7.93 -21.10
C ARG A 333 5.78 8.29 -21.21
N ALA A 334 6.11 9.59 -21.09
CA ALA A 334 7.49 10.07 -21.10
C ALA A 334 8.29 9.52 -19.91
N SER A 335 7.71 9.52 -18.70
CA SER A 335 8.34 8.99 -17.48
C SER A 335 8.60 7.48 -17.58
N LEU A 336 7.62 6.70 -18.05
CA LEU A 336 7.78 5.25 -18.26
C LEU A 336 8.85 4.95 -19.32
N TYR A 337 8.89 5.72 -20.40
CA TYR A 337 9.94 5.60 -21.43
C TYR A 337 11.33 5.85 -20.84
N ALA A 338 11.51 6.94 -20.09
CA ALA A 338 12.75 7.26 -19.41
C ALA A 338 13.16 6.19 -18.40
N PHE A 339 12.23 5.71 -17.59
CA PHE A 339 12.43 4.63 -16.62
C PHE A 339 12.94 3.35 -17.33
N ASN A 340 12.28 2.94 -18.41
CA ASN A 340 12.66 1.76 -19.19
C ASN A 340 14.06 1.89 -19.82
N LEU A 341 14.44 3.09 -20.29
CA LEU A 341 15.78 3.34 -20.80
C LEU A 341 16.86 3.18 -19.73
N ILE A 342 16.62 3.69 -18.54
CA ILE A 342 17.54 3.57 -17.40
C ILE A 342 17.71 2.10 -16.99
N GLN A 343 16.62 1.33 -16.91
CA GLN A 343 16.66 -0.09 -16.60
C GLN A 343 17.44 -0.89 -17.66
N LYS A 344 17.25 -0.60 -18.96
CA LYS A 344 18.01 -1.23 -20.06
C LYS A 344 19.51 -0.92 -19.98
N LYS A 345 19.88 0.31 -19.62
CA LYS A 345 21.30 0.69 -19.44
C LYS A 345 21.94 -0.05 -18.27
N ARG A 346 21.26 -0.16 -17.13
CA ARG A 346 21.77 -0.91 -15.97
C ARG A 346 22.05 -2.37 -16.32
N LYS A 347 21.13 -3.07 -16.96
CA LYS A 347 21.34 -4.46 -17.40
C LYS A 347 22.52 -4.63 -18.36
N LYS A 348 22.80 -3.64 -19.21
CA LYS A 348 23.98 -3.68 -20.11
C LYS A 348 25.31 -3.49 -19.35
N VAL A 349 25.32 -2.66 -18.31
CA VAL A 349 26.53 -2.42 -17.48
C VAL A 349 26.84 -3.63 -16.59
N GLU A 350 25.81 -4.28 -16.04
CA GLU A 350 25.98 -5.51 -15.23
C GLU A 350 26.47 -6.71 -16.05
N GLY A 351 26.16 -6.76 -17.35
CA GLY A 351 26.63 -7.79 -18.29
C GLY A 351 27.93 -7.45 -19.02
N ALA A 352 28.54 -6.29 -18.82
CA ALA A 352 29.81 -5.96 -19.44
C ALA A 352 30.96 -6.75 -18.80
N PRO A 353 31.86 -7.40 -19.60
CA PRO A 353 33.03 -8.05 -19.04
C PRO A 353 33.83 -7.01 -18.24
N LYS A 354 34.23 -7.34 -17.03
CA LYS A 354 35.17 -6.53 -16.27
C LYS A 354 36.42 -6.43 -17.13
N ALA A 355 36.78 -5.21 -17.51
CA ALA A 355 38.06 -4.95 -18.19
C ALA A 355 39.15 -5.52 -17.29
N ALA A 356 39.97 -6.40 -17.86
CA ALA A 356 41.09 -7.07 -17.18
C ALA A 356 42.18 -6.07 -16.77
#